data_abf5ec7d41816b557b59f2fb4354b632
#
_entry.id   abf5ec7d41816b557b59f2fb4354b632
#
_cell.length_a   1.000
_cell.length_b   1.000
_cell.length_c   1.000
_cell.angle_alpha   90.00
_cell.angle_beta   90.00
_cell.angle_gamma   90.00
#
_symmetry.space_group_name_H-M   'P 1'
#
loop_
_entity.id
_entity.type
_entity.pdbx_description
1 polymer ?
#
loop_
_entity_poly.entity_id
_entity_poly.type
_entity_poly.pdbx_seq_one_letter_code
_entity_poly.pdbx_strand_id
1 'polypeptide(L)'
;MPQKQGLSGKRGWPGAPPELLPDARDLVKIFPAPVRGQEPVTVLRGVSVAAQPGEMVSIVGPSGSGKSTLLYCLAGLERHDGGEATLLGRDLSGLTRRQLAVLRRNDVGFVFQSFNLIPSLTARENIALPARLARKRLSASSVDGALARVGLSEQARNRPAQLSGGQQQRVAIARVLAMEPRIVFADEPTGSLDTVTGAMVLDLLRESARGDRGVVMVTHDLEAAALADRVLVLRDGTVHAELSAPSPEQVLAAVTEAGVVA
;
A
#
# COMPACT_ATOMS: atom_id res chain seq x y z
N MET A 1 -2.20 -2.57 48.35
CA MET A 1 -1.54 -2.72 47.04
C MET A 1 -2.50 -3.39 46.08
N PRO A 2 -3.11 -2.72 45.07
CA PRO A 2 -3.95 -3.35 44.08
C PRO A 2 -3.08 -3.91 42.91
N GLN A 3 -3.35 -5.16 42.59
CA GLN A 3 -2.71 -5.91 41.50
C GLN A 3 -3.04 -5.28 40.14
N LYS A 4 -2.01 -5.09 39.32
CA LYS A 4 -2.12 -4.74 37.89
C LYS A 4 -2.65 -5.97 37.14
N GLN A 5 -3.93 -5.95 36.77
CA GLN A 5 -4.49 -6.89 35.80
C GLN A 5 -3.97 -6.53 34.39
N GLY A 6 -3.27 -7.47 33.77
CA GLY A 6 -2.79 -7.38 32.42
C GLY A 6 -3.97 -7.31 31.42
N LEU A 7 -3.92 -6.35 30.51
CA LEU A 7 -4.82 -6.25 29.37
C LEU A 7 -4.49 -7.40 28.39
N SER A 8 -5.18 -8.50 28.59
CA SER A 8 -5.28 -9.65 27.69
C SER A 8 -6.01 -9.22 26.41
N GLY A 9 -5.47 -9.63 25.25
CA GLY A 9 -5.97 -9.32 23.93
C GLY A 9 -7.48 -9.52 23.79
N LYS A 10 -8.14 -8.52 23.23
CA LYS A 10 -9.52 -8.60 22.80
C LYS A 10 -9.62 -9.61 21.65
N ARG A 11 -10.06 -10.83 21.94
CA ARG A 11 -10.65 -11.71 20.93
C ARG A 11 -11.95 -11.05 20.51
N GLY A 12 -12.09 -10.75 19.21
CA GLY A 12 -13.30 -10.17 18.66
C GLY A 12 -14.53 -11.02 19.01
N TRP A 13 -15.60 -10.35 19.35
CA TRP A 13 -16.91 -10.97 19.61
C TRP A 13 -17.42 -11.61 18.31
N PRO A 14 -17.94 -12.86 18.30
CA PRO A 14 -18.57 -13.46 17.13
C PRO A 14 -19.77 -12.59 16.71
N GLY A 15 -19.70 -11.98 15.50
CA GLY A 15 -20.76 -11.11 14.96
C GLY A 15 -20.41 -9.61 14.90
N ALA A 16 -19.23 -9.19 15.36
CA ALA A 16 -18.74 -7.85 15.05
C ALA A 16 -18.43 -7.74 13.53
N PRO A 17 -18.75 -6.60 12.87
CA PRO A 17 -18.37 -6.41 11.47
C PRO A 17 -16.84 -6.56 11.33
N PRO A 18 -16.36 -7.11 10.21
CA PRO A 18 -14.93 -7.28 9.99
C PRO A 18 -14.22 -5.93 10.19
N GLU A 19 -13.12 -5.96 10.93
CA GLU A 19 -12.30 -4.77 11.15
C GLU A 19 -11.71 -4.35 9.80
N LEU A 20 -12.15 -3.21 9.26
CA LEU A 20 -11.66 -2.66 7.99
C LEU A 20 -10.15 -2.38 8.09
N LEU A 21 -9.42 -2.72 7.03
CA LEU A 21 -7.96 -2.60 7.02
C LEU A 21 -7.51 -1.15 6.91
N PRO A 22 -7.86 -0.34 5.88
CA PRO A 22 -8.08 1.08 5.98
C PRO A 22 -9.57 1.38 5.91
N ASP A 23 -10.02 2.42 6.61
CA ASP A 23 -11.34 3.05 6.45
C ASP A 23 -11.14 4.57 6.48
N ALA A 24 -11.51 5.24 5.42
CA ALA A 24 -11.48 6.69 5.31
C ALA A 24 -12.87 7.23 4.93
N ARG A 25 -13.28 8.33 5.58
CA ARG A 25 -14.56 8.99 5.35
C ARG A 25 -14.33 10.48 5.17
N ASP A 26 -14.85 10.99 4.06
CA ASP A 26 -14.79 12.42 3.69
C ASP A 26 -13.36 13.01 3.78
N LEU A 27 -12.36 12.21 3.37
CA LEU A 27 -10.96 12.56 3.54
C LEU A 27 -10.59 13.78 2.70
N VAL A 28 -10.03 14.80 3.35
CA VAL A 28 -9.55 16.02 2.71
C VAL A 28 -8.05 16.14 2.90
N LYS A 29 -7.34 16.51 1.82
CA LYS A 29 -5.92 16.84 1.86
C LYS A 29 -5.63 18.14 1.13
N ILE A 30 -4.95 19.04 1.84
CA ILE A 30 -4.55 20.35 1.33
C ILE A 30 -3.02 20.46 1.45
N PHE A 31 -2.36 20.81 0.36
CA PHE A 31 -0.95 21.15 0.39
C PHE A 31 -0.77 22.67 0.39
N PRO A 32 0.20 23.19 1.17
CA PRO A 32 0.51 24.60 1.15
C PRO A 32 0.93 25.04 -0.26
N ALA A 33 0.68 26.28 -0.60
CA ALA A 33 1.10 26.83 -1.88
C ALA A 33 2.60 26.67 -2.10
N PRO A 34 3.05 26.21 -3.29
CA PRO A 34 4.47 26.00 -3.58
C PRO A 34 5.25 27.33 -3.64
N VAL A 35 4.55 28.44 -3.91
CA VAL A 35 5.13 29.78 -4.01
C VAL A 35 4.38 30.74 -3.10
N ARG A 36 5.10 31.63 -2.43
CA ARG A 36 4.51 32.66 -1.57
C ARG A 36 3.57 33.56 -2.37
N GLY A 37 2.30 33.64 -1.95
CA GLY A 37 1.26 34.44 -2.60
C GLY A 37 0.33 33.64 -3.54
N GLN A 38 0.55 32.35 -3.71
CA GLN A 38 -0.41 31.46 -4.35
C GLN A 38 -1.34 30.83 -3.31
N GLU A 39 -2.48 30.30 -3.76
CA GLU A 39 -3.41 29.59 -2.89
C GLU A 39 -2.98 28.16 -2.62
N PRO A 40 -3.33 27.60 -1.44
CA PRO A 40 -3.14 26.17 -1.15
C PRO A 40 -3.88 25.28 -2.15
N VAL A 41 -3.32 24.12 -2.45
CA VAL A 41 -3.90 23.17 -3.40
C VAL A 41 -4.65 22.08 -2.65
N THR A 42 -5.97 22.00 -2.82
CA THR A 42 -6.77 20.90 -2.31
C THR A 42 -6.65 19.71 -3.27
N VAL A 43 -5.98 18.65 -2.82
CA VAL A 43 -5.72 17.44 -3.62
C VAL A 43 -6.77 16.35 -3.38
N LEU A 44 -7.28 16.21 -2.14
CA LEU A 44 -8.39 15.30 -1.84
C LEU A 44 -9.58 16.14 -1.34
N ARG A 45 -10.78 15.84 -1.82
CA ARG A 45 -12.00 16.66 -1.65
C ARG A 45 -13.16 15.82 -1.11
N GLY A 46 -12.98 15.17 0.03
CA GLY A 46 -14.02 14.34 0.64
C GLY A 46 -14.03 12.90 0.07
N VAL A 47 -12.87 12.26 -0.03
CA VAL A 47 -12.76 10.88 -0.50
C VAL A 47 -13.13 9.92 0.62
N SER A 48 -14.07 9.00 0.33
CA SER A 48 -14.41 7.89 1.22
C SER A 48 -14.03 6.56 0.57
N VAL A 49 -13.29 5.72 1.29
CA VAL A 49 -12.84 4.40 0.83
C VAL A 49 -12.52 3.50 2.01
N ALA A 50 -12.88 2.25 1.91
CA ALA A 50 -12.50 1.22 2.87
C ALA A 50 -12.00 -0.02 2.12
N ALA A 51 -11.10 -0.83 2.74
CA ALA A 51 -10.78 -2.16 2.25
C ALA A 51 -11.07 -3.20 3.32
N GLN A 52 -11.61 -4.33 2.88
CA GLN A 52 -11.96 -5.46 3.75
C GLN A 52 -10.80 -6.44 3.90
N PRO A 53 -10.75 -7.24 4.96
CA PRO A 53 -9.89 -8.40 5.03
C PRO A 53 -10.13 -9.35 3.85
N GLY A 54 -9.05 -9.82 3.23
CA GLY A 54 -9.12 -10.68 2.04
C GLY A 54 -9.28 -9.92 0.72
N GLU A 55 -9.37 -8.58 0.75
CA GLU A 55 -9.66 -7.75 -0.42
C GLU A 55 -8.38 -7.10 -0.99
N MET A 56 -8.33 -7.06 -2.31
CA MET A 56 -7.43 -6.22 -3.09
C MET A 56 -8.21 -5.08 -3.73
N VAL A 57 -7.84 -3.84 -3.41
CA VAL A 57 -8.45 -2.61 -3.95
C VAL A 57 -7.43 -1.90 -4.83
N SER A 58 -7.82 -1.57 -6.07
CA SER A 58 -7.01 -0.73 -6.94
C SER A 58 -7.57 0.69 -7.05
N ILE A 59 -6.69 1.68 -7.12
CA ILE A 59 -7.02 3.09 -7.31
C ILE A 59 -6.42 3.52 -8.63
N VAL A 60 -7.29 3.95 -9.55
CA VAL A 60 -6.91 4.42 -10.90
C VAL A 60 -7.44 5.84 -11.13
N GLY A 61 -7.06 6.44 -12.25
CA GLY A 61 -7.55 7.76 -12.65
C GLY A 61 -6.48 8.60 -13.35
N PRO A 62 -6.82 9.79 -13.87
CA PRO A 62 -5.89 10.68 -14.57
C PRO A 62 -4.68 11.07 -13.71
N SER A 63 -3.62 11.53 -14.36
CA SER A 63 -2.47 12.13 -13.64
C SER A 63 -2.92 13.35 -12.84
N GLY A 64 -2.42 13.48 -11.61
CA GLY A 64 -2.81 14.58 -10.72
C GLY A 64 -4.14 14.41 -9.99
N SER A 65 -4.90 13.32 -10.19
CA SER A 65 -6.20 13.12 -9.52
C SER A 65 -6.11 12.84 -8.00
N GLY A 66 -4.90 12.70 -7.43
CA GLY A 66 -4.70 12.51 -5.99
C GLY A 66 -4.47 11.07 -5.55
N LYS A 67 -4.29 10.10 -6.46
CA LYS A 67 -4.15 8.65 -6.15
C LYS A 67 -3.06 8.34 -5.12
N SER A 68 -1.81 8.72 -5.38
CA SER A 68 -0.70 8.46 -4.44
C SER A 68 -0.89 9.22 -3.13
N THR A 69 -1.49 10.44 -3.17
CA THR A 69 -1.83 11.19 -1.97
C THR A 69 -2.85 10.44 -1.12
N LEU A 70 -3.90 9.89 -1.73
CA LEU A 70 -4.88 9.05 -1.04
C LEU A 70 -4.20 7.83 -0.41
N LEU A 71 -3.38 7.10 -1.19
CA LEU A 71 -2.63 5.94 -0.71
C LEU A 71 -1.78 6.28 0.52
N TYR A 72 -1.06 7.42 0.49
CA TYR A 72 -0.20 7.86 1.58
C TYR A 72 -1.00 8.30 2.82
N CYS A 73 -2.15 8.92 2.65
CA CYS A 73 -3.05 9.24 3.75
C CYS A 73 -3.59 7.97 4.42
N LEU A 74 -4.05 6.98 3.65
CA LEU A 74 -4.54 5.70 4.14
C LEU A 74 -3.46 4.91 4.90
N ALA A 75 -2.19 5.00 4.45
CA ALA A 75 -1.05 4.36 5.10
C ALA A 75 -0.51 5.13 6.32
N GLY A 76 -1.07 6.31 6.63
CA GLY A 76 -0.57 7.19 7.67
C GLY A 76 0.85 7.72 7.40
N LEU A 77 1.27 7.78 6.13
CA LEU A 77 2.52 8.40 5.69
C LEU A 77 2.33 9.90 5.54
N GLU A 78 1.17 10.32 5.04
CA GLU A 78 0.76 11.72 4.93
C GLU A 78 -0.41 11.99 5.88
N ARG A 79 -0.44 13.14 6.52
CA ARG A 79 -1.57 13.56 7.36
C ARG A 79 -2.68 14.15 6.49
N HIS A 80 -3.91 13.74 6.73
CA HIS A 80 -5.09 14.40 6.17
C HIS A 80 -5.41 15.70 6.96
N ASP A 81 -6.14 16.60 6.34
CA ASP A 81 -6.50 17.91 6.89
C ASP A 81 -7.98 17.98 7.28
N GLY A 82 -8.82 17.04 6.81
CA GLY A 82 -10.22 16.89 7.16
C GLY A 82 -10.72 15.46 6.93
N GLY A 83 -11.90 15.15 7.46
CA GLY A 83 -12.47 13.82 7.46
C GLY A 83 -11.88 12.92 8.53
N GLU A 84 -12.13 11.62 8.41
CA GLU A 84 -11.68 10.58 9.34
C GLU A 84 -10.91 9.51 8.59
N ALA A 85 -9.83 8.99 9.18
CA ALA A 85 -9.10 7.85 8.64
C ALA A 85 -8.66 6.92 9.75
N THR A 86 -8.98 5.64 9.61
CA THR A 86 -8.51 4.58 10.51
C THR A 86 -7.67 3.58 9.73
N LEU A 87 -6.71 2.97 10.41
CA LEU A 87 -5.89 1.90 9.88
C LEU A 87 -5.79 0.79 10.92
N LEU A 88 -6.26 -0.39 10.56
CA LEU A 88 -6.35 -1.54 11.47
C LEU A 88 -7.08 -1.16 12.77
N GLY A 89 -8.23 -0.49 12.64
CA GLY A 89 -9.07 -0.04 13.77
C GLY A 89 -8.49 1.10 14.61
N ARG A 90 -7.41 1.75 14.17
CA ARG A 90 -6.77 2.87 14.89
C ARG A 90 -6.98 4.17 14.15
N ASP A 91 -7.56 5.17 14.80
CA ASP A 91 -7.68 6.52 14.27
C ASP A 91 -6.28 7.13 14.04
N LEU A 92 -5.97 7.45 12.77
CA LEU A 92 -4.67 7.97 12.37
C LEU A 92 -4.42 9.39 12.88
N SER A 93 -5.46 10.19 13.08
CA SER A 93 -5.36 11.57 13.55
C SER A 93 -4.93 11.64 15.02
N GLY A 94 -5.39 10.68 15.83
CA GLY A 94 -5.08 10.56 17.25
C GLY A 94 -3.71 9.95 17.56
N LEU A 95 -3.01 9.37 16.56
CA LEU A 95 -1.72 8.72 16.78
C LEU A 95 -0.55 9.71 16.74
N THR A 96 0.34 9.58 17.72
CA THR A 96 1.64 10.25 17.69
C THR A 96 2.54 9.69 16.59
N ARG A 97 3.55 10.44 16.16
CA ARG A 97 4.55 9.97 15.16
C ARG A 97 5.18 8.63 15.55
N ARG A 98 5.45 8.43 16.85
CA ARG A 98 6.02 7.18 17.37
C ARG A 98 5.04 6.02 17.24
N GLN A 99 3.77 6.22 17.54
CA GLN A 99 2.73 5.19 17.42
C GLN A 99 2.48 4.82 15.96
N LEU A 100 2.41 5.80 15.04
CA LEU A 100 2.35 5.57 13.59
C LEU A 100 3.56 4.76 13.10
N ALA A 101 4.78 5.09 13.56
CA ALA A 101 5.97 4.34 13.17
C ALA A 101 5.93 2.89 13.68
N VAL A 102 5.38 2.64 14.87
CA VAL A 102 5.21 1.28 15.40
C VAL A 102 4.17 0.50 14.60
N LEU A 103 3.02 1.12 14.28
CA LEU A 103 1.96 0.53 13.46
C LEU A 103 2.51 0.11 12.09
N ARG A 104 3.14 1.05 11.37
CA ARG A 104 3.73 0.77 10.05
C ARG A 104 4.80 -0.32 10.08
N ARG A 105 5.69 -0.27 11.07
CA ARG A 105 6.77 -1.26 11.20
C ARG A 105 6.28 -2.68 11.40
N ASN A 106 5.13 -2.87 12.09
CA ASN A 106 4.67 -4.19 12.49
C ASN A 106 3.64 -4.80 11.53
N ASP A 107 2.77 -3.96 10.98
CA ASP A 107 1.51 -4.42 10.39
C ASP A 107 1.29 -3.91 8.95
N VAL A 108 2.12 -2.96 8.48
CA VAL A 108 1.97 -2.34 7.16
C VAL A 108 3.18 -2.63 6.29
N GLY A 109 2.94 -3.12 5.08
CA GLY A 109 3.91 -3.19 4.00
C GLY A 109 3.75 -2.00 3.05
N PHE A 110 4.85 -1.48 2.51
CA PHE A 110 4.78 -0.44 1.51
C PHE A 110 5.73 -0.72 0.34
N VAL A 111 5.16 -0.80 -0.87
CA VAL A 111 5.89 -0.88 -2.14
C VAL A 111 5.80 0.50 -2.79
N PHE A 112 6.94 1.19 -2.90
CA PHE A 112 7.03 2.52 -3.52
C PHE A 112 7.37 2.40 -5.00
N GLN A 113 6.98 3.38 -5.79
CA GLN A 113 7.39 3.53 -7.19
C GLN A 113 8.92 3.61 -7.33
N SER A 114 9.61 4.33 -6.44
CA SER A 114 11.06 4.26 -6.28
C SER A 114 11.38 3.15 -5.28
N PHE A 115 12.23 2.22 -5.64
CA PHE A 115 12.50 0.96 -4.92
C PHE A 115 12.87 1.12 -3.43
N ASN A 116 13.40 2.28 -3.04
CA ASN A 116 13.82 2.63 -1.66
C ASN A 116 14.68 1.52 -1.00
N LEU A 117 15.58 0.94 -1.79
CA LEU A 117 16.59 0.03 -1.30
C LEU A 117 17.75 0.81 -0.68
N ILE A 118 18.35 0.25 0.37
CA ILE A 118 19.55 0.81 0.98
C ILE A 118 20.76 0.41 0.10
N PRO A 119 21.47 1.37 -0.53
CA PRO A 119 22.50 1.07 -1.53
C PRO A 119 23.69 0.26 -0.99
N SER A 120 24.03 0.42 0.29
CA SER A 120 25.13 -0.28 0.94
C SER A 120 24.81 -1.72 1.34
N LEU A 121 23.53 -2.11 1.34
CA LEU A 121 23.07 -3.45 1.71
C LEU A 121 22.88 -4.33 0.47
N THR A 122 23.15 -5.62 0.62
CA THR A 122 22.81 -6.65 -0.38
C THR A 122 21.29 -6.82 -0.51
N ALA A 123 20.81 -7.53 -1.56
CA ALA A 123 19.40 -7.86 -1.71
C ALA A 123 18.86 -8.60 -0.47
N ARG A 124 19.58 -9.62 0.00
CA ARG A 124 19.27 -10.37 1.23
C ARG A 124 19.14 -9.45 2.45
N GLU A 125 20.09 -8.55 2.64
CA GLU A 125 20.09 -7.64 3.77
C GLU A 125 18.96 -6.60 3.70
N ASN A 126 18.63 -6.10 2.50
CA ASN A 126 17.49 -5.24 2.27
C ASN A 126 16.17 -5.93 2.66
N ILE A 127 16.00 -7.21 2.29
CA ILE A 127 14.82 -8.01 2.67
C ILE A 127 14.75 -8.21 4.19
N ALA A 128 15.88 -8.48 4.85
CA ALA A 128 15.93 -8.71 6.29
C ALA A 128 15.81 -7.44 7.13
N LEU A 129 16.03 -6.25 6.54
CA LEU A 129 16.12 -4.98 7.26
C LEU A 129 14.86 -4.64 8.08
N PRO A 130 13.62 -4.74 7.55
CA PRO A 130 12.42 -4.41 8.34
C PRO A 130 12.30 -5.27 9.60
N ALA A 131 12.60 -6.56 9.52
CA ALA A 131 12.57 -7.46 10.68
C ALA A 131 13.59 -7.05 11.74
N ARG A 132 14.81 -6.69 11.33
CA ARG A 132 15.85 -6.19 12.25
C ARG A 132 15.39 -4.90 12.95
N LEU A 133 14.81 -3.96 12.21
CA LEU A 133 14.26 -2.71 12.77
C LEU A 133 13.07 -2.98 13.70
N ALA A 134 12.25 -3.99 13.39
CA ALA A 134 11.13 -4.43 14.23
C ALA A 134 11.57 -5.27 15.45
N ARG A 135 12.85 -5.56 15.58
CA ARG A 135 13.39 -6.52 16.57
C ARG A 135 12.73 -7.90 16.48
N LYS A 136 12.23 -8.25 15.30
CA LYS A 136 11.69 -9.57 14.98
C LYS A 136 12.81 -10.43 14.37
N ARG A 137 12.78 -11.73 14.64
CA ARG A 137 13.69 -12.67 13.98
C ARG A 137 13.06 -13.16 12.69
N LEU A 138 13.68 -12.81 11.56
CA LEU A 138 13.39 -13.45 10.27
C LEU A 138 14.45 -14.52 10.05
N SER A 139 14.03 -15.76 9.83
CA SER A 139 14.98 -16.85 9.59
C SER A 139 15.72 -16.67 8.26
N ALA A 140 16.90 -17.24 8.13
CA ALA A 140 17.62 -17.24 6.85
C ALA A 140 16.77 -17.90 5.74
N SER A 141 16.08 -18.99 6.07
CA SER A 141 15.18 -19.69 5.14
C SER A 141 13.98 -18.84 4.70
N SER A 142 13.43 -17.98 5.58
CA SER A 142 12.35 -17.04 5.20
C SER A 142 12.85 -16.00 4.19
N VAL A 143 14.06 -15.49 4.37
CA VAL A 143 14.67 -14.54 3.42
C VAL A 143 14.97 -15.23 2.09
N ASP A 144 15.51 -16.46 2.12
CA ASP A 144 15.78 -17.25 0.91
C ASP A 144 14.49 -17.60 0.18
N GLY A 145 13.44 -17.97 0.91
CA GLY A 145 12.12 -18.20 0.34
C GLY A 145 11.53 -16.94 -0.32
N ALA A 146 11.68 -15.78 0.29
CA ALA A 146 11.24 -14.50 -0.30
C ALA A 146 12.01 -14.18 -1.59
N LEU A 147 13.33 -14.42 -1.63
CA LEU A 147 14.14 -14.26 -2.84
C LEU A 147 13.72 -15.23 -3.94
N ALA A 148 13.46 -16.48 -3.58
CA ALA A 148 13.03 -17.52 -4.54
C ALA A 148 11.67 -17.17 -5.16
N ARG A 149 10.70 -16.67 -4.36
CA ARG A 149 9.37 -16.26 -4.84
C ARG A 149 9.43 -15.15 -5.90
N VAL A 150 10.45 -14.32 -5.88
CA VAL A 150 10.65 -13.24 -6.87
C VAL A 150 11.73 -13.58 -7.91
N GLY A 151 12.21 -14.83 -7.95
CA GLY A 151 13.20 -15.32 -8.92
C GLY A 151 14.58 -14.67 -8.78
N LEU A 152 15.03 -14.36 -7.55
CA LEU A 152 16.29 -13.64 -7.28
C LEU A 152 17.22 -14.40 -6.32
N SER A 153 17.14 -15.73 -6.25
CA SER A 153 17.98 -16.55 -5.37
C SER A 153 19.48 -16.33 -5.63
N GLU A 154 19.89 -16.26 -6.89
CA GLU A 154 21.29 -16.07 -7.30
C GLU A 154 21.79 -14.64 -7.00
N GLN A 155 20.89 -13.65 -7.01
CA GLN A 155 21.20 -12.23 -6.76
C GLN A 155 21.20 -11.86 -5.28
N ALA A 156 21.05 -12.83 -4.37
CA ALA A 156 20.94 -12.60 -2.92
C ALA A 156 22.08 -11.74 -2.34
N ARG A 157 23.28 -11.84 -2.90
CA ARG A 157 24.49 -11.11 -2.46
C ARG A 157 24.74 -9.81 -3.23
N ASN A 158 23.98 -9.55 -4.29
CA ASN A 158 24.14 -8.33 -5.09
C ASN A 158 23.62 -7.11 -4.32
N ARG A 159 24.29 -5.98 -4.51
CA ARG A 159 23.84 -4.66 -4.04
C ARG A 159 22.96 -4.01 -5.10
N PRO A 160 22.13 -3.00 -4.75
CA PRO A 160 21.26 -2.32 -5.71
C PRO A 160 21.95 -1.87 -6.99
N ALA A 161 23.18 -1.34 -6.93
CA ALA A 161 23.94 -0.92 -8.10
C ALA A 161 24.29 -2.07 -9.08
N GLN A 162 24.18 -3.32 -8.63
CA GLN A 162 24.47 -4.53 -9.43
C GLN A 162 23.19 -5.18 -9.95
N LEU A 163 22.04 -4.58 -9.67
CA LEU A 163 20.71 -5.09 -10.03
C LEU A 163 20.08 -4.18 -11.08
N SER A 164 19.37 -4.78 -12.05
CA SER A 164 18.52 -4.02 -12.95
C SER A 164 17.36 -3.35 -12.19
N GLY A 165 16.71 -2.34 -12.77
CA GLY A 165 15.54 -1.69 -12.15
C GLY A 165 14.45 -2.70 -11.78
N GLY A 166 14.12 -3.64 -12.67
CA GLY A 166 13.15 -4.70 -12.39
C GLY A 166 13.60 -5.66 -11.28
N GLN A 167 14.90 -5.97 -11.17
CA GLN A 167 15.43 -6.76 -10.05
C GLN A 167 15.34 -5.99 -8.74
N GLN A 168 15.63 -4.69 -8.74
CA GLN A 168 15.48 -3.83 -7.55
C GLN A 168 14.03 -3.77 -7.08
N GLN A 169 13.08 -3.63 -7.99
CA GLN A 169 11.64 -3.65 -7.68
C GLN A 169 11.25 -4.99 -7.04
N ARG A 170 11.69 -6.11 -7.61
CA ARG A 170 11.42 -7.44 -7.04
C ARG A 170 12.03 -7.62 -5.64
N VAL A 171 13.22 -7.08 -5.38
CA VAL A 171 13.79 -7.06 -4.02
C VAL A 171 12.93 -6.23 -3.07
N ALA A 172 12.43 -5.06 -3.51
CA ALA A 172 11.55 -4.21 -2.71
C ALA A 172 10.24 -4.93 -2.34
N ILE A 173 9.66 -5.69 -3.27
CA ILE A 173 8.47 -6.49 -3.05
C ILE A 173 8.76 -7.67 -2.10
N ALA A 174 9.84 -8.42 -2.34
CA ALA A 174 10.26 -9.51 -1.44
C ALA A 174 10.50 -9.03 -0.01
N ARG A 175 11.04 -7.81 0.16
CA ARG A 175 11.21 -7.16 1.46
C ARG A 175 9.88 -6.95 2.20
N VAL A 176 8.83 -6.58 1.48
CA VAL A 176 7.49 -6.39 2.05
C VAL A 176 6.87 -7.74 2.39
N LEU A 177 6.86 -8.66 1.43
CA LEU A 177 6.22 -9.97 1.58
C LEU A 177 6.86 -10.84 2.67
N ALA A 178 8.17 -10.73 2.89
CA ALA A 178 8.89 -11.46 3.94
C ALA A 178 8.42 -11.10 5.36
N MET A 179 7.78 -9.95 5.54
CA MET A 179 7.25 -9.50 6.83
C MET A 179 5.82 -9.94 7.09
N GLU A 180 5.12 -10.46 6.06
CA GLU A 180 3.70 -10.87 6.12
C GLU A 180 2.79 -9.82 6.77
N PRO A 181 2.79 -8.57 6.28
CA PRO A 181 2.03 -7.50 6.86
C PRO A 181 0.51 -7.77 6.75
N ARG A 182 -0.29 -7.15 7.65
CA ARG A 182 -1.76 -7.21 7.59
C ARG A 182 -2.32 -6.44 6.40
N ILE A 183 -1.63 -5.38 5.97
CA ILE A 183 -1.99 -4.62 4.77
C ILE A 183 -0.75 -4.22 3.99
N VAL A 184 -0.84 -4.30 2.66
CA VAL A 184 0.16 -3.80 1.73
C VAL A 184 -0.41 -2.61 0.98
N PHE A 185 0.31 -1.49 1.00
CA PHE A 185 0.08 -0.36 0.10
C PHE A 185 1.13 -0.40 -1.01
N ALA A 186 0.69 -0.36 -2.27
CA ALA A 186 1.56 -0.43 -3.43
C ALA A 186 1.33 0.76 -4.37
N ASP A 187 2.36 1.56 -4.59
CA ASP A 187 2.33 2.70 -5.49
C ASP A 187 3.11 2.35 -6.76
N GLU A 188 2.38 2.12 -7.86
CA GLU A 188 2.91 1.71 -9.18
C GLU A 188 3.86 0.50 -9.10
N PRO A 189 3.42 -0.65 -8.54
CA PRO A 189 4.33 -1.75 -8.23
C PRO A 189 4.95 -2.42 -9.46
N THR A 190 4.37 -2.25 -10.65
CA THR A 190 4.80 -2.85 -11.92
C THR A 190 5.43 -1.87 -12.90
N GLY A 191 5.45 -0.58 -12.60
CA GLY A 191 5.80 0.48 -13.56
C GLY A 191 7.20 0.42 -14.16
N SER A 192 8.12 -0.37 -13.59
CA SER A 192 9.49 -0.58 -14.10
C SER A 192 9.77 -2.02 -14.53
N LEU A 193 8.73 -2.85 -14.66
CA LEU A 193 8.85 -4.28 -14.96
C LEU A 193 8.43 -4.58 -16.40
N ASP A 194 9.02 -5.63 -16.97
CA ASP A 194 8.47 -6.27 -18.16
C ASP A 194 7.15 -6.99 -17.82
N THR A 195 6.35 -7.28 -18.84
CA THR A 195 5.00 -7.85 -18.70
C THR A 195 4.99 -9.16 -17.89
N VAL A 196 5.95 -10.07 -18.13
CA VAL A 196 6.00 -11.37 -17.45
C VAL A 196 6.33 -11.19 -15.96
N THR A 197 7.32 -10.36 -15.68
CA THR A 197 7.73 -10.05 -14.31
C THR A 197 6.63 -9.24 -13.58
N GLY A 198 5.95 -8.34 -14.28
CA GLY A 198 4.82 -7.59 -13.76
C GLY A 198 3.67 -8.49 -13.33
N ALA A 199 3.27 -9.45 -14.18
CA ALA A 199 2.24 -10.42 -13.86
C ALA A 199 2.59 -11.24 -12.59
N MET A 200 3.82 -11.75 -12.50
CA MET A 200 4.29 -12.47 -11.30
C MET A 200 4.17 -11.62 -10.02
N VAL A 201 4.51 -10.33 -10.09
CA VAL A 201 4.41 -9.42 -8.95
C VAL A 201 2.96 -9.18 -8.54
N LEU A 202 2.08 -9.00 -9.51
CA LEU A 202 0.64 -8.84 -9.26
C LEU A 202 0.04 -10.09 -8.62
N ASP A 203 0.41 -11.28 -9.06
CA ASP A 203 0.01 -12.55 -8.44
C ASP A 203 0.46 -12.61 -6.97
N LEU A 204 1.70 -12.21 -6.67
CA LEU A 204 2.22 -12.17 -5.30
C LEU A 204 1.45 -11.16 -4.42
N LEU A 205 1.10 -10.00 -4.95
CA LEU A 205 0.27 -9.02 -4.24
C LEU A 205 -1.15 -9.57 -4.02
N ARG A 206 -1.75 -10.19 -5.04
CA ARG A 206 -3.06 -10.84 -4.94
C ARG A 206 -3.06 -11.96 -3.89
N GLU A 207 -2.02 -12.79 -3.85
CA GLU A 207 -1.86 -13.80 -2.81
C GLU A 207 -1.73 -13.19 -1.41
N SER A 208 -1.17 -11.99 -1.29
CA SER A 208 -1.04 -11.29 -0.02
C SER A 208 -2.36 -10.75 0.51
N ALA A 209 -3.37 -10.59 -0.35
CA ALA A 209 -4.72 -10.15 0.01
C ALA A 209 -5.62 -11.35 0.39
N ARG A 210 -5.15 -12.25 1.27
CA ARG A 210 -5.90 -13.45 1.70
C ARG A 210 -6.10 -13.47 3.21
N GLY A 211 -7.24 -14.03 3.64
CA GLY A 211 -7.58 -14.19 5.05
C GLY A 211 -7.86 -12.83 5.70
N ASP A 212 -7.10 -12.48 6.72
CA ASP A 212 -7.20 -11.21 7.45
C ASP A 212 -6.31 -10.09 6.89
N ARG A 213 -5.69 -10.32 5.73
CA ARG A 213 -4.78 -9.39 5.07
C ARG A 213 -5.44 -8.74 3.86
N GLY A 214 -4.93 -7.58 3.44
CA GLY A 214 -5.42 -6.89 2.23
C GLY A 214 -4.34 -6.12 1.51
N VAL A 215 -4.69 -5.64 0.31
CA VAL A 215 -3.81 -4.84 -0.55
C VAL A 215 -4.59 -3.63 -1.05
N VAL A 216 -3.96 -2.45 -0.99
CA VAL A 216 -4.42 -1.25 -1.70
C VAL A 216 -3.33 -0.83 -2.67
N MET A 217 -3.64 -0.80 -3.95
CA MET A 217 -2.70 -0.51 -5.02
C MET A 217 -3.10 0.73 -5.81
N VAL A 218 -2.16 1.57 -6.15
CA VAL A 218 -2.30 2.62 -7.16
C VAL A 218 -1.59 2.17 -8.42
N THR A 219 -2.26 2.27 -9.55
CA THR A 219 -1.65 1.97 -10.85
C THR A 219 -2.32 2.75 -11.98
N HIS A 220 -1.58 2.96 -13.06
CA HIS A 220 -2.10 3.44 -14.35
C HIS A 220 -2.29 2.29 -15.36
N ASP A 221 -1.86 1.09 -15.03
CA ASP A 221 -2.05 -0.13 -15.81
C ASP A 221 -3.46 -0.69 -15.55
N LEU A 222 -4.32 -0.66 -16.57
CA LEU A 222 -5.72 -1.05 -16.46
C LEU A 222 -5.89 -2.57 -16.33
N GLU A 223 -4.99 -3.36 -16.92
CA GLU A 223 -4.99 -4.82 -16.77
C GLU A 223 -4.61 -5.20 -15.34
N ALA A 224 -3.57 -4.54 -14.80
CA ALA A 224 -3.19 -4.72 -13.41
C ALA A 224 -4.32 -4.29 -12.44
N ALA A 225 -5.00 -3.19 -12.74
CA ALA A 225 -6.12 -2.71 -11.92
C ALA A 225 -7.29 -3.69 -11.89
N ALA A 226 -7.62 -4.29 -13.04
CA ALA A 226 -8.74 -5.24 -13.18
C ALA A 226 -8.51 -6.56 -12.43
N LEU A 227 -7.30 -6.87 -11.97
CA LEU A 227 -7.02 -8.02 -11.09
C LEU A 227 -7.53 -7.81 -9.66
N ALA A 228 -7.88 -6.59 -9.28
CA ALA A 228 -8.41 -6.28 -7.95
C ALA A 228 -9.88 -6.69 -7.80
N ASP A 229 -10.29 -6.95 -6.57
CA ASP A 229 -11.70 -7.22 -6.25
C ASP A 229 -12.57 -5.99 -6.47
N ARG A 230 -11.96 -4.80 -6.26
CA ARG A 230 -12.62 -3.52 -6.41
C ARG A 230 -11.67 -2.47 -6.96
N VAL A 231 -12.18 -1.63 -7.87
CA VAL A 231 -11.42 -0.54 -8.49
C VAL A 231 -12.11 0.79 -8.21
N LEU A 232 -11.38 1.72 -7.61
CA LEU A 232 -11.81 3.11 -7.44
C LEU A 232 -11.21 3.96 -8.55
N VAL A 233 -12.07 4.70 -9.25
CA VAL A 233 -11.65 5.70 -10.23
C VAL A 233 -11.64 7.06 -9.57
N LEU A 234 -10.46 7.65 -9.40
CA LEU A 234 -10.29 8.98 -8.82
C LEU A 234 -10.25 10.04 -9.94
N ARG A 235 -10.97 11.15 -9.70
CA ARG A 235 -10.93 12.34 -10.55
C ARG A 235 -10.97 13.60 -9.69
N ASP A 236 -10.09 14.55 -9.94
CA ASP A 236 -10.06 15.87 -9.28
C ASP A 236 -10.19 15.82 -7.75
N GLY A 237 -9.56 14.79 -7.15
CA GLY A 237 -9.57 14.58 -5.70
C GLY A 237 -10.86 14.00 -5.13
N THR A 238 -11.76 13.46 -5.97
CA THR A 238 -13.00 12.78 -5.56
C THR A 238 -13.09 11.38 -6.15
N VAL A 239 -13.91 10.50 -5.57
CA VAL A 239 -14.26 9.21 -6.18
C VAL A 239 -15.30 9.47 -7.30
N HIS A 240 -14.90 9.21 -8.54
CA HIS A 240 -15.76 9.32 -9.71
C HIS A 240 -16.61 8.08 -9.91
N ALA A 241 -16.01 6.90 -9.77
CA ALA A 241 -16.67 5.61 -9.91
C ALA A 241 -16.03 4.55 -9.01
N GLU A 242 -16.81 3.56 -8.64
CA GLU A 242 -16.38 2.36 -7.95
C GLU A 242 -16.90 1.14 -8.69
N LEU A 243 -16.01 0.22 -9.06
CA LEU A 243 -16.29 -0.98 -9.83
C LEU A 243 -15.96 -2.22 -9.01
N SER A 244 -16.83 -3.22 -9.02
CA SER A 244 -16.63 -4.52 -8.36
C SER A 244 -16.25 -5.57 -9.41
N ALA A 245 -15.11 -6.25 -9.20
CA ALA A 245 -14.56 -7.27 -10.09
C ALA A 245 -14.64 -6.90 -11.59
N PRO A 246 -14.16 -5.70 -12.01
CA PRO A 246 -14.34 -5.22 -13.37
C PRO A 246 -13.44 -5.93 -14.36
N SER A 247 -13.84 -5.94 -15.64
CA SER A 247 -12.92 -6.24 -16.74
C SER A 247 -12.01 -5.03 -17.04
N PRO A 248 -10.86 -5.23 -17.73
CA PRO A 248 -10.00 -4.11 -18.17
C PRO A 248 -10.76 -3.09 -19.02
N GLU A 249 -11.71 -3.53 -19.87
CA GLU A 249 -12.53 -2.64 -20.71
C GLU A 249 -13.46 -1.76 -19.86
N GLN A 250 -14.03 -2.31 -18.79
CA GLN A 250 -14.87 -1.53 -17.85
C GLN A 250 -14.04 -0.50 -17.11
N VAL A 251 -12.83 -0.85 -16.68
CA VAL A 251 -11.90 0.10 -16.05
C VAL A 251 -11.52 1.20 -17.03
N LEU A 252 -11.22 0.84 -18.31
CA LEU A 252 -10.88 1.80 -19.36
C LEU A 252 -12.05 2.78 -19.60
N ALA A 253 -13.27 2.26 -19.71
CA ALA A 253 -14.46 3.11 -19.92
C ALA A 253 -14.61 4.13 -18.78
N ALA A 254 -14.56 3.67 -17.52
CA ALA A 254 -14.72 4.54 -16.36
C ALA A 254 -13.57 5.59 -16.23
N VAL A 255 -12.34 5.22 -16.55
CA VAL A 255 -11.19 6.15 -16.55
C VAL A 255 -11.32 7.16 -17.70
N THR A 256 -11.82 6.74 -18.87
CA THR A 256 -12.07 7.62 -20.01
C THR A 256 -13.16 8.66 -19.67
N GLU A 257 -14.26 8.23 -19.08
CA GLU A 257 -15.32 9.14 -18.61
C GLU A 257 -14.79 10.12 -17.56
N ALA A 258 -13.91 9.67 -16.66
CA ALA A 258 -13.24 10.53 -15.70
C ALA A 258 -12.29 11.53 -16.37
N GLY A 259 -11.72 11.24 -17.54
CA GLY A 259 -10.78 12.11 -18.26
C GLY A 259 -11.40 13.07 -19.27
N VAL A 260 -12.64 12.82 -19.71
CA VAL A 260 -13.28 13.47 -20.90
C VAL A 260 -13.97 14.80 -20.58
N VAL A 261 -13.88 15.39 -19.39
CA VAL A 261 -14.42 16.74 -19.16
C VAL A 261 -13.30 17.72 -18.88
N ALA A 262 -12.90 18.42 -19.90
CA ALA A 262 -12.18 19.69 -19.83
C ALA A 262 -13.16 20.82 -20.23
#